data_a784b5ba5060cd99806fadfd7c419647
#
_entry.id   a784b5ba5060cd99806fadfd7c419647
#
_cell.length_a   1.000
_cell.length_b   1.000
_cell.length_c   1.000
_cell.angle_alpha   90.00
_cell.angle_beta   90.00
_cell.angle_gamma   90.00
#
_symmetry.space_group_name_H-M   'P 1'
#
loop_
_entity.id
_entity.type
_entity.pdbx_description
1 polymer ?
#
loop_
_entity_poly.entity_id
_entity_poly.type
_entity_poly.pdbx_seq_one_letter_code
_entity_poly.pdbx_strand_id
1 'polypeptide(L)'
;MVGQSLFVRAARMNTATLQRNVDWACGSVRHPTRVMQRENFVVFQLAWFAAVLGSAHGLAVWGCACVLAAIGWHVATAARPVAEARLVAAVLLVGLVLESAMAWQGFIGFASGQLFPRTAPYWMVALWGLLAITLNVTLRWPKGRWWLAAAIGAVAGPLSFVSGARLGAAHFIAATPALATLACVWAAALPALMWLSSRFDGVIVSDMQSA
;
A
#
# COMPACT_ATOMS: atom_id res chain seq x y z
N MET A 1 32.87 -25.57 -49.32
CA MET A 1 31.55 -25.02 -48.87
C MET A 1 31.03 -25.59 -47.55
N VAL A 2 31.70 -26.54 -46.91
CA VAL A 2 31.21 -27.18 -45.65
C VAL A 2 31.67 -26.44 -44.37
N GLY A 3 32.75 -25.64 -44.44
CA GLY A 3 33.31 -24.97 -43.26
C GLY A 3 32.54 -23.76 -42.77
N GLN A 4 31.82 -23.03 -43.61
CA GLN A 4 31.07 -21.83 -43.22
C GLN A 4 29.77 -22.15 -42.44
N SER A 5 29.15 -23.29 -42.73
CA SER A 5 27.92 -23.70 -42.03
C SER A 5 28.16 -24.15 -40.57
N LEU A 6 29.34 -24.71 -40.30
CA LEU A 6 29.74 -25.13 -38.95
C LEU A 6 30.08 -23.93 -38.04
N PHE A 7 30.74 -22.91 -38.59
CA PHE A 7 31.09 -21.68 -37.85
C PHE A 7 29.85 -20.87 -37.47
N VAL A 8 28.87 -20.75 -38.38
CA VAL A 8 27.60 -20.05 -38.13
C VAL A 8 26.74 -20.81 -37.11
N ARG A 9 26.78 -22.16 -37.11
CA ARG A 9 26.09 -22.97 -36.10
C ARG A 9 26.74 -22.86 -34.71
N ALA A 10 28.07 -22.85 -34.63
CA ALA A 10 28.79 -22.68 -33.37
C ALA A 10 28.57 -21.27 -32.77
N ALA A 11 28.57 -20.23 -33.62
CA ALA A 11 28.27 -18.86 -33.17
C ALA A 11 26.83 -18.71 -32.67
N ARG A 12 25.83 -19.36 -33.33
CA ARG A 12 24.43 -19.34 -32.86
C ARG A 12 24.22 -20.14 -31.56
N MET A 13 24.96 -21.24 -31.37
CA MET A 13 24.91 -21.99 -30.10
C MET A 13 25.53 -21.21 -28.95
N ASN A 14 26.59 -20.43 -29.23
CA ASN A 14 27.22 -19.61 -28.19
C ASN A 14 26.36 -18.42 -27.76
N THR A 15 25.65 -17.76 -28.69
CA THR A 15 24.70 -16.67 -28.36
C THR A 15 23.48 -17.18 -27.58
N ALA A 16 22.91 -18.34 -27.91
CA ALA A 16 21.79 -18.93 -27.18
C ALA A 16 22.23 -19.43 -25.79
N THR A 17 23.46 -19.86 -25.63
CA THR A 17 24.03 -20.26 -24.33
C THR A 17 24.38 -19.03 -23.50
N LEU A 18 24.91 -17.97 -24.11
CA LEU A 18 25.16 -16.69 -23.47
C LEU A 18 23.83 -16.03 -23.05
N GLN A 19 22.82 -16.06 -23.92
CA GLN A 19 21.50 -15.54 -23.60
C GLN A 19 20.88 -16.28 -22.39
N ARG A 20 20.94 -17.61 -22.36
CA ARG A 20 20.54 -18.43 -21.23
C ARG A 20 21.32 -18.08 -19.96
N ASN A 21 22.62 -17.92 -20.05
CA ASN A 21 23.45 -17.55 -18.90
C ASN A 21 23.22 -16.12 -18.44
N VAL A 22 22.86 -15.19 -19.32
CA VAL A 22 22.44 -13.84 -18.98
C VAL A 22 21.05 -13.87 -18.31
N ASP A 23 20.14 -14.72 -18.79
CA ASP A 23 18.81 -14.90 -18.18
C ASP A 23 18.90 -15.58 -16.79
N TRP A 24 19.91 -16.43 -16.57
CA TRP A 24 20.25 -16.97 -15.25
C TRP A 24 20.90 -15.93 -14.31
N ALA A 25 21.73 -15.05 -14.86
CA ALA A 25 22.40 -13.99 -14.07
C ALA A 25 21.46 -12.81 -13.77
N CYS A 26 20.44 -12.61 -14.58
CA CYS A 26 19.36 -11.68 -14.36
C CYS A 26 18.23 -12.43 -13.63
N GLY A 27 18.39 -12.66 -12.31
CA GLY A 27 17.40 -13.34 -11.50
C GLY A 27 15.99 -12.83 -11.83
N SER A 28 15.07 -13.73 -12.15
CA SER A 28 13.73 -13.39 -12.60
C SER A 28 13.00 -12.64 -11.47
N VAL A 29 12.90 -11.33 -11.60
CA VAL A 29 12.10 -10.50 -10.66
C VAL A 29 10.65 -10.86 -10.86
N ARG A 30 10.08 -11.63 -9.93
CA ARG A 30 8.66 -11.98 -9.97
C ARG A 30 7.82 -10.80 -9.50
N HIS A 31 7.17 -10.14 -10.44
CA HIS A 31 6.19 -9.10 -10.12
C HIS A 31 4.86 -9.69 -9.62
N PRO A 32 4.08 -8.95 -8.81
CA PRO A 32 2.75 -9.37 -8.41
C PRO A 32 1.88 -9.73 -9.61
N THR A 33 1.28 -10.90 -9.59
CA THR A 33 0.37 -11.36 -10.65
C THR A 33 -0.91 -10.52 -10.67
N ARG A 34 -1.63 -10.51 -11.80
CA ARG A 34 -2.93 -9.85 -11.90
C ARG A 34 -3.96 -10.44 -10.93
N VAL A 35 -3.86 -11.72 -10.61
CA VAL A 35 -4.72 -12.38 -9.63
C VAL A 35 -4.44 -11.80 -8.25
N MET A 36 -3.20 -11.79 -7.81
CA MET A 36 -2.76 -11.23 -6.54
C MET A 36 -3.16 -9.74 -6.39
N GLN A 37 -3.06 -8.95 -7.45
CA GLN A 37 -3.51 -7.54 -7.44
C GLN A 37 -5.03 -7.42 -7.24
N ARG A 38 -5.82 -8.28 -7.89
CA ARG A 38 -7.28 -8.31 -7.74
C ARG A 38 -7.69 -8.74 -6.34
N GLU A 39 -7.10 -9.82 -5.82
CA GLU A 39 -7.34 -10.30 -4.45
C GLU A 39 -7.02 -9.22 -3.42
N ASN A 40 -5.84 -8.62 -3.51
CA ASN A 40 -5.41 -7.53 -2.64
C ASN A 40 -6.39 -6.34 -2.70
N PHE A 41 -6.83 -5.95 -3.89
CA PHE A 41 -7.81 -4.87 -4.06
C PHE A 41 -9.16 -5.22 -3.42
N VAL A 42 -9.68 -6.43 -3.64
CA VAL A 42 -10.97 -6.87 -3.08
C VAL A 42 -10.89 -6.92 -1.55
N VAL A 43 -9.84 -7.52 -1.01
CA VAL A 43 -9.60 -7.61 0.44
C VAL A 43 -9.50 -6.20 1.05
N PHE A 44 -8.76 -5.30 0.40
CA PHE A 44 -8.67 -3.90 0.82
C PHE A 44 -10.06 -3.24 0.88
N GLN A 45 -10.86 -3.38 -0.19
CA GLN A 45 -12.18 -2.74 -0.24
C GLN A 45 -13.12 -3.28 0.84
N LEU A 46 -13.17 -4.60 1.02
CA LEU A 46 -14.03 -5.24 2.03
C LEU A 46 -13.62 -4.81 3.46
N ALA A 47 -12.33 -4.82 3.76
CA ALA A 47 -11.82 -4.40 5.07
C ALA A 47 -12.02 -2.89 5.31
N TRP A 48 -11.86 -2.05 4.27
CA TRP A 48 -12.14 -0.62 4.34
C TRP A 48 -13.60 -0.35 4.67
N PHE A 49 -14.54 -1.00 3.95
CA PHE A 49 -15.98 -0.87 4.25
C PHE A 49 -16.32 -1.39 5.65
N ALA A 50 -15.73 -2.51 6.07
CA ALA A 50 -15.96 -3.05 7.42
C ALA A 50 -15.50 -2.05 8.50
N ALA A 51 -14.36 -1.40 8.35
CA ALA A 51 -13.86 -0.41 9.28
C ALA A 51 -14.75 0.85 9.32
N VAL A 52 -15.08 1.40 8.14
CA VAL A 52 -15.86 2.64 8.03
C VAL A 52 -17.31 2.44 8.52
N LEU A 53 -17.99 1.41 8.02
CA LEU A 53 -19.37 1.11 8.46
C LEU A 53 -19.41 0.65 9.91
N GLY A 54 -18.44 -0.14 10.37
CA GLY A 54 -18.31 -0.52 11.76
C GLY A 54 -18.19 0.70 12.67
N SER A 55 -17.37 1.68 12.29
CA SER A 55 -17.23 2.94 13.04
C SER A 55 -18.54 3.73 13.05
N ALA A 56 -19.22 3.84 11.92
CA ALA A 56 -20.48 4.56 11.79
C ALA A 56 -21.62 4.00 12.70
N HIS A 57 -21.58 2.69 12.96
CA HIS A 57 -22.61 1.98 13.74
C HIS A 57 -22.17 1.60 15.17
N GLY A 58 -21.07 2.18 15.69
CA GLY A 58 -20.56 1.86 17.02
C GLY A 58 -19.85 0.51 17.14
N LEU A 59 -19.58 -0.16 16.03
CA LEU A 59 -18.93 -1.46 15.93
C LEU A 59 -17.46 -1.34 15.46
N ALA A 60 -16.77 -0.22 15.78
CA ALA A 60 -15.42 0.08 15.32
C ALA A 60 -14.40 -1.02 15.67
N VAL A 61 -14.57 -1.74 16.77
CA VAL A 61 -13.70 -2.87 17.17
C VAL A 61 -13.76 -4.00 16.14
N TRP A 62 -14.95 -4.36 15.68
CA TRP A 62 -15.14 -5.42 14.68
C TRP A 62 -14.61 -5.02 13.31
N GLY A 63 -14.84 -3.76 12.92
CA GLY A 63 -14.24 -3.22 11.70
C GLY A 63 -12.70 -3.26 11.75
N CYS A 64 -12.13 -2.87 12.88
CA CYS A 64 -10.68 -2.95 13.10
C CYS A 64 -10.17 -4.41 13.06
N ALA A 65 -10.90 -5.36 13.63
CA ALA A 65 -10.55 -6.78 13.58
C ALA A 65 -10.51 -7.30 12.14
N CYS A 66 -11.45 -6.91 11.28
CA CYS A 66 -11.43 -7.24 9.85
C CYS A 66 -10.18 -6.68 9.15
N VAL A 67 -9.80 -5.45 9.45
CA VAL A 67 -8.58 -4.83 8.92
C VAL A 67 -7.34 -5.58 9.37
N LEU A 68 -7.24 -5.91 10.66
CA LEU A 68 -6.12 -6.67 11.21
C LEU A 68 -6.02 -8.07 10.61
N ALA A 69 -7.15 -8.73 10.36
CA ALA A 69 -7.18 -10.02 9.66
C ALA A 69 -6.65 -9.91 8.22
N ALA A 70 -7.04 -8.86 7.49
CA ALA A 70 -6.54 -8.59 6.14
C ALA A 70 -5.01 -8.33 6.12
N ILE A 71 -4.51 -7.53 7.07
CA ILE A 71 -3.07 -7.28 7.24
C ILE A 71 -2.33 -8.58 7.59
N GLY A 72 -2.83 -9.34 8.55
CA GLY A 72 -2.25 -10.62 8.98
C GLY A 72 -2.18 -11.63 7.84
N TRP A 73 -3.26 -11.76 7.07
CA TRP A 73 -3.27 -12.61 5.88
C TRP A 73 -2.22 -12.18 4.84
N HIS A 74 -2.14 -10.88 4.53
CA HIS A 74 -1.15 -10.36 3.57
C HIS A 74 0.28 -10.64 4.04
N VAL A 75 0.59 -10.33 5.30
CA VAL A 75 1.94 -10.53 5.85
C VAL A 75 2.30 -12.02 5.87
N ALA A 76 1.36 -12.89 6.25
CA ALA A 76 1.59 -14.34 6.30
C ALA A 76 1.83 -14.97 4.91
N THR A 77 1.24 -14.39 3.86
CA THR A 77 1.38 -14.89 2.48
C THR A 77 2.49 -14.19 1.69
N ALA A 78 3.12 -13.16 2.25
CA ALA A 78 4.21 -12.44 1.62
C ALA A 78 5.47 -13.30 1.49
N ALA A 79 6.24 -13.10 0.44
CA ALA A 79 7.50 -13.82 0.21
C ALA A 79 8.56 -13.49 1.28
N ARG A 80 8.54 -12.28 1.82
CA ARG A 80 9.38 -11.83 2.95
C ARG A 80 8.50 -11.18 4.02
N PRO A 81 7.86 -11.98 4.91
CA PRO A 81 6.89 -11.49 5.89
C PRO A 81 7.44 -10.37 6.79
N VAL A 82 8.70 -10.48 7.21
CA VAL A 82 9.35 -9.50 8.09
C VAL A 82 9.49 -8.12 7.40
N ALA A 83 9.75 -8.09 6.09
CA ALA A 83 9.84 -6.84 5.35
C ALA A 83 8.46 -6.15 5.27
N GLU A 84 7.41 -6.90 4.92
CA GLU A 84 6.04 -6.39 4.89
C GLU A 84 5.56 -5.97 6.29
N ALA A 85 5.86 -6.73 7.34
CA ALA A 85 5.51 -6.36 8.71
C ALA A 85 6.19 -5.04 9.14
N ARG A 86 7.46 -4.83 8.77
CA ARG A 86 8.17 -3.56 9.01
C ARG A 86 7.53 -2.40 8.25
N LEU A 87 7.14 -2.61 6.99
CA LEU A 87 6.41 -1.61 6.22
C LEU A 87 5.10 -1.24 6.91
N VAL A 88 4.28 -2.23 7.26
CA VAL A 88 3.00 -2.02 7.96
C VAL A 88 3.21 -1.25 9.26
N ALA A 89 4.17 -1.65 10.09
CA ALA A 89 4.48 -0.96 11.35
C ALA A 89 4.88 0.50 11.13
N ALA A 90 5.76 0.77 10.16
CA ALA A 90 6.19 2.12 9.84
C ALA A 90 5.03 2.99 9.33
N VAL A 91 4.16 2.43 8.47
CA VAL A 91 3.00 3.15 7.93
C VAL A 91 1.93 3.39 9.01
N LEU A 92 1.73 2.45 9.94
CA LEU A 92 0.86 2.64 11.11
C LEU A 92 1.34 3.81 11.98
N LEU A 93 2.66 3.93 12.22
CA LEU A 93 3.23 5.05 12.98
C LEU A 93 3.03 6.37 12.25
N VAL A 94 3.27 6.44 10.95
CA VAL A 94 2.98 7.62 10.13
C VAL A 94 1.51 7.99 10.22
N GLY A 95 0.62 7.01 10.07
CA GLY A 95 -0.82 7.20 10.18
C GLY A 95 -1.25 7.72 11.55
N LEU A 96 -0.72 7.15 12.62
CA LEU A 96 -1.00 7.61 13.99
C LEU A 96 -0.64 9.09 14.17
N VAL A 97 0.53 9.50 13.70
CA VAL A 97 1.00 10.89 13.82
C VAL A 97 0.14 11.83 12.97
N LEU A 98 -0.05 11.52 11.70
CA LEU A 98 -0.78 12.39 10.77
C LEU A 98 -2.27 12.50 11.14
N GLU A 99 -2.93 11.39 11.46
CA GLU A 99 -4.34 11.41 11.84
C GLU A 99 -4.57 12.06 13.20
N SER A 100 -3.65 11.91 14.15
CA SER A 100 -3.73 12.62 15.43
C SER A 100 -3.52 14.13 15.24
N ALA A 101 -2.61 14.54 14.36
CA ALA A 101 -2.43 15.94 14.00
C ALA A 101 -3.69 16.52 13.31
N MET A 102 -4.35 15.75 12.45
CA MET A 102 -5.63 16.14 11.82
C MET A 102 -6.75 16.23 12.84
N ALA A 103 -6.88 15.26 13.75
CA ALA A 103 -7.88 15.27 14.80
C ALA A 103 -7.68 16.45 15.78
N TRP A 104 -6.43 16.80 16.07
CA TRP A 104 -6.08 17.95 16.92
C TRP A 104 -6.57 19.28 16.36
N GLN A 105 -6.56 19.46 15.04
CA GLN A 105 -7.06 20.66 14.36
C GLN A 105 -8.56 20.89 14.60
N GLY A 106 -9.33 19.84 14.92
CA GLY A 106 -10.75 19.94 15.21
C GLY A 106 -11.64 20.23 13.99
N PHE A 107 -11.15 20.06 12.77
CA PHE A 107 -11.94 20.26 11.56
C PHE A 107 -12.83 19.07 11.20
N ILE A 108 -12.53 17.91 11.78
CA ILE A 108 -13.21 16.64 11.53
C ILE A 108 -13.58 16.02 12.87
N GLY A 109 -14.84 15.65 13.03
CA GLY A 109 -15.34 14.83 14.13
C GLY A 109 -15.54 13.39 13.68
N PHE A 110 -15.32 12.44 14.59
CA PHE A 110 -15.45 11.00 14.33
C PHE A 110 -16.61 10.41 15.13
N ALA A 111 -17.33 9.45 14.56
CA ALA A 111 -18.48 8.82 15.19
C ALA A 111 -18.08 7.95 16.39
N SER A 112 -16.93 7.26 16.32
CA SER A 112 -16.46 6.35 17.37
C SER A 112 -14.97 6.03 17.24
N GLY A 113 -14.41 5.32 18.24
CA GLY A 113 -13.07 4.74 18.16
C GLY A 113 -11.94 5.65 18.64
N GLN A 114 -12.21 6.83 19.18
CA GLN A 114 -11.20 7.66 19.82
C GLN A 114 -10.97 7.16 21.26
N LEU A 115 -9.73 6.85 21.61
CA LEU A 115 -9.35 6.44 22.98
C LEU A 115 -9.13 7.66 23.89
N PHE A 116 -8.66 8.77 23.31
CA PHE A 116 -8.43 10.04 24.01
C PHE A 116 -9.03 11.19 23.19
N PRO A 117 -9.46 12.28 23.83
CA PRO A 117 -9.95 13.46 23.11
C PRO A 117 -8.91 13.99 22.12
N ARG A 118 -9.34 14.37 20.94
CA ARG A 118 -8.49 14.96 19.89
C ARG A 118 -7.35 14.06 19.41
N THR A 119 -7.47 12.75 19.56
CA THR A 119 -6.53 11.78 18.96
C THR A 119 -7.18 11.05 17.80
N ALA A 120 -6.34 10.41 16.99
CA ALA A 120 -6.81 9.55 15.90
C ALA A 120 -7.67 8.40 16.46
N PRO A 121 -8.82 8.08 15.84
CA PRO A 121 -9.53 6.85 16.13
C PRO A 121 -8.64 5.63 15.75
N TYR A 122 -8.65 4.59 16.60
CA TYR A 122 -7.82 3.40 16.36
C TYR A 122 -8.12 2.69 15.03
N TRP A 123 -9.38 2.69 14.60
CA TRP A 123 -9.76 2.11 13.30
C TRP A 123 -9.21 2.91 12.12
N MET A 124 -9.08 4.24 12.24
CA MET A 124 -8.47 5.09 11.23
C MET A 124 -6.97 4.79 11.11
N VAL A 125 -6.28 4.64 12.25
CA VAL A 125 -4.86 4.21 12.25
C VAL A 125 -4.72 2.82 11.59
N ALA A 126 -5.63 1.88 11.88
CA ALA A 126 -5.62 0.57 11.25
C ALA A 126 -5.76 0.65 9.71
N LEU A 127 -6.54 1.60 9.18
CA LEU A 127 -6.66 1.83 7.73
C LEU A 127 -5.33 2.23 7.07
N TRP A 128 -4.41 2.86 7.78
CA TRP A 128 -3.06 3.10 7.27
C TRP A 128 -2.28 1.79 7.10
N GLY A 129 -2.42 0.86 8.03
CA GLY A 129 -1.88 -0.49 7.88
C GLY A 129 -2.52 -1.23 6.69
N LEU A 130 -3.81 -1.04 6.48
CA LEU A 130 -4.52 -1.57 5.32
C LEU A 130 -4.03 -0.93 4.00
N LEU A 131 -3.72 0.36 4.00
CA LEU A 131 -3.07 1.01 2.86
C LEU A 131 -1.68 0.42 2.60
N ALA A 132 -0.91 0.15 3.67
CA ALA A 132 0.45 -0.39 3.54
C ALA A 132 0.50 -1.67 2.70
N ILE A 133 -0.45 -2.60 2.89
CA ILE A 133 -0.49 -3.86 2.13
C ILE A 133 -0.82 -3.69 0.65
N THR A 134 -1.25 -2.50 0.22
CA THR A 134 -1.50 -2.20 -1.20
C THR A 134 -0.28 -1.62 -1.91
N LEU A 135 0.66 -1.00 -1.17
CA LEU A 135 1.77 -0.25 -1.73
C LEU A 135 2.73 -1.09 -2.59
N ASN A 136 2.93 -2.36 -2.21
CA ASN A 136 3.80 -3.30 -2.92
C ASN A 136 3.04 -4.20 -3.92
N VAL A 137 1.72 -4.14 -3.96
CA VAL A 137 0.86 -4.97 -4.83
C VAL A 137 0.06 -4.11 -5.79
N THR A 138 -1.08 -3.58 -5.35
CA THR A 138 -2.04 -2.85 -6.19
C THR A 138 -1.56 -1.45 -6.54
N LEU A 139 -0.93 -0.74 -5.61
CA LEU A 139 -0.41 0.63 -5.79
C LEU A 139 1.08 0.65 -6.18
N ARG A 140 1.59 -0.41 -6.80
CA ARG A 140 2.99 -0.47 -7.22
C ARG A 140 3.31 0.41 -8.43
N TRP A 141 2.35 0.62 -9.32
CA TRP A 141 2.54 1.30 -10.60
C TRP A 141 2.95 2.78 -10.53
N PRO A 142 2.61 3.58 -9.46
CA PRO A 142 3.08 4.95 -9.33
C PRO A 142 4.49 5.06 -8.73
N LYS A 143 5.11 3.95 -8.26
CA LYS A 143 6.47 3.98 -7.69
C LYS A 143 7.47 4.59 -8.68
N GLY A 144 8.34 5.46 -8.17
CA GLY A 144 9.29 6.20 -8.99
C GLY A 144 8.72 7.44 -9.71
N ARG A 145 7.40 7.63 -9.68
CA ARG A 145 6.71 8.79 -10.26
C ARG A 145 6.13 9.66 -9.15
N TRP A 146 7.00 10.31 -8.39
CA TRP A 146 6.64 11.04 -7.17
C TRP A 146 5.57 12.10 -7.37
N TRP A 147 5.59 12.86 -8.49
CA TRP A 147 4.58 13.86 -8.83
C TRP A 147 3.19 13.23 -9.08
N LEU A 148 3.17 12.04 -9.72
CA LEU A 148 1.93 11.29 -9.94
C LEU A 148 1.36 10.75 -8.62
N ALA A 149 2.22 10.23 -7.76
CA ALA A 149 1.83 9.81 -6.41
C ALA A 149 1.28 10.99 -5.62
N ALA A 150 1.92 12.18 -5.70
CA ALA A 150 1.43 13.40 -5.07
C ALA A 150 0.03 13.81 -5.57
N ALA A 151 -0.19 13.79 -6.88
CA ALA A 151 -1.48 14.12 -7.48
C ALA A 151 -2.57 13.12 -7.07
N ILE A 152 -2.25 11.81 -7.07
CA ILE A 152 -3.17 10.77 -6.60
C ILE A 152 -3.49 10.98 -5.12
N GLY A 153 -2.49 11.23 -4.28
CA GLY A 153 -2.69 11.49 -2.86
C GLY A 153 -3.58 12.71 -2.61
N ALA A 154 -3.30 13.82 -3.28
CA ALA A 154 -4.07 15.07 -3.16
C ALA A 154 -5.57 14.89 -3.46
N VAL A 155 -5.92 13.94 -4.30
CA VAL A 155 -7.31 13.67 -4.69
C VAL A 155 -7.91 12.52 -3.87
N ALA A 156 -7.22 11.38 -3.80
CA ALA A 156 -7.75 10.16 -3.17
C ALA A 156 -7.91 10.31 -1.65
N GLY A 157 -7.00 11.03 -0.98
CA GLY A 157 -7.10 11.31 0.44
C GLY A 157 -8.41 12.02 0.83
N PRO A 158 -8.65 13.24 0.32
CA PRO A 158 -9.92 13.94 0.56
C PRO A 158 -11.15 13.13 0.16
N LEU A 159 -11.12 12.44 -0.99
CA LEU A 159 -12.25 11.62 -1.45
C LEU A 159 -12.55 10.47 -0.49
N SER A 160 -11.53 9.82 0.08
CA SER A 160 -11.70 8.77 1.08
C SER A 160 -12.40 9.30 2.34
N PHE A 161 -12.01 10.50 2.82
CA PHE A 161 -12.65 11.15 3.96
C PHE A 161 -14.09 11.59 3.67
N VAL A 162 -14.36 12.15 2.48
CA VAL A 162 -15.73 12.48 2.06
C VAL A 162 -16.59 11.23 2.01
N SER A 163 -16.06 10.12 1.49
CA SER A 163 -16.76 8.84 1.45
C SER A 163 -17.06 8.32 2.86
N GLY A 164 -16.08 8.36 3.78
CA GLY A 164 -16.25 7.99 5.17
C GLY A 164 -17.29 8.85 5.90
N ALA A 165 -17.31 10.16 5.63
CA ALA A 165 -18.29 11.09 6.17
C ALA A 165 -19.71 10.80 5.64
N ARG A 166 -19.85 10.51 4.34
CA ARG A 166 -21.16 10.12 3.75
C ARG A 166 -21.69 8.79 4.31
N LEU A 167 -20.81 7.90 4.71
CA LEU A 167 -21.15 6.63 5.35
C LEU A 167 -21.39 6.76 6.87
N GLY A 168 -21.22 7.96 7.46
CA GLY A 168 -21.51 8.23 8.87
C GLY A 168 -20.35 7.97 9.82
N ALA A 169 -19.15 7.60 9.35
CA ALA A 169 -17.98 7.34 10.21
C ALA A 169 -17.31 8.62 10.74
N ALA A 170 -17.50 9.72 10.04
CA ALA A 170 -16.97 11.03 10.39
C ALA A 170 -17.92 12.14 9.94
N HIS A 171 -17.68 13.38 10.38
CA HIS A 171 -18.36 14.56 9.88
C HIS A 171 -17.40 15.74 9.83
N PHE A 172 -17.56 16.59 8.83
CA PHE A 172 -16.78 17.80 8.71
C PHE A 172 -17.38 18.92 9.57
N ILE A 173 -16.60 19.42 10.53
CA ILE A 173 -16.93 20.62 11.32
C ILE A 173 -16.63 21.86 10.50
N ALA A 174 -15.48 21.86 9.79
CA ALA A 174 -15.07 22.90 8.85
C ALA A 174 -14.57 22.24 7.56
N ALA A 175 -15.45 22.05 6.58
CA ALA A 175 -15.19 21.25 5.40
C ALA A 175 -14.03 21.79 4.52
N THR A 176 -14.04 23.09 4.21
CA THR A 176 -13.02 23.69 3.34
C THR A 176 -11.60 23.56 3.88
N PRO A 177 -11.28 23.99 5.13
CA PRO A 177 -9.93 23.81 5.66
C PRO A 177 -9.58 22.34 5.88
N ALA A 178 -10.52 21.46 6.26
CA ALA A 178 -10.29 20.03 6.39
C ALA A 178 -9.84 19.42 5.05
N LEU A 179 -10.58 19.65 3.97
CA LEU A 179 -10.27 19.11 2.64
C LEU A 179 -8.97 19.67 2.08
N ALA A 180 -8.68 20.96 2.27
CA ALA A 180 -7.44 21.58 1.86
C ALA A 180 -6.24 20.95 2.61
N THR A 181 -6.34 20.80 3.93
CA THR A 181 -5.28 20.16 4.73
C THR A 181 -5.09 18.71 4.33
N LEU A 182 -6.18 17.94 4.16
CA LEU A 182 -6.11 16.56 3.68
C LEU A 182 -5.41 16.47 2.32
N ALA A 183 -5.74 17.34 1.38
CA ALA A 183 -5.10 17.34 0.05
C ALA A 183 -3.59 17.59 0.16
N CYS A 184 -3.15 18.58 0.96
CA CYS A 184 -1.73 18.88 1.16
C CYS A 184 -1.00 17.74 1.87
N VAL A 185 -1.58 17.19 2.96
CA VAL A 185 -1.00 16.09 3.73
C VAL A 185 -0.84 14.85 2.85
N TRP A 186 -1.87 14.46 2.12
CA TRP A 186 -1.84 13.28 1.27
C TRP A 186 -0.97 13.45 0.02
N ALA A 187 -0.84 14.68 -0.51
CA ALA A 187 0.10 14.99 -1.59
C ALA A 187 1.55 14.74 -1.18
N ALA A 188 1.88 14.94 0.09
CA ALA A 188 3.21 14.65 0.63
C ALA A 188 3.33 13.19 1.12
N ALA A 189 2.31 12.68 1.80
CA ALA A 189 2.33 11.37 2.42
C ALA A 189 2.44 10.23 1.38
N LEU A 190 1.65 10.25 0.31
CA LEU A 190 1.65 9.14 -0.64
C LEU A 190 3.00 8.94 -1.35
N PRO A 191 3.71 9.97 -1.87
CA PRO A 191 5.07 9.79 -2.37
C PRO A 191 6.06 9.27 -1.31
N ALA A 192 5.97 9.76 -0.08
CA ALA A 192 6.81 9.29 1.02
C ALA A 192 6.56 7.80 1.35
N LEU A 193 5.29 7.38 1.36
CA LEU A 193 4.92 5.97 1.53
C LEU A 193 5.38 5.09 0.37
N MET A 194 5.33 5.59 -0.87
CA MET A 194 5.86 4.89 -2.05
C MET A 194 7.38 4.69 -1.94
N TRP A 195 8.10 5.72 -1.50
CA TRP A 195 9.52 5.61 -1.24
C TRP A 195 9.81 4.60 -0.11
N LEU A 196 9.09 4.68 1.00
CA LEU A 196 9.21 3.77 2.14
C LEU A 196 8.95 2.32 1.72
N SER A 197 7.89 2.08 0.94
CA SER A 197 7.53 0.75 0.46
C SER A 197 8.58 0.15 -0.48
N SER A 198 9.38 0.98 -1.15
CA SER A 198 10.49 0.50 -1.96
C SER A 198 11.69 0.01 -1.11
N ARG A 199 11.78 0.46 0.15
CA ARG A 199 12.81 -0.01 1.11
C ARG A 199 12.44 -1.32 1.80
N PHE A 200 11.14 -1.59 1.92
CA PHE A 200 10.57 -2.75 2.61
C PHE A 200 9.68 -3.58 1.68
N ASP A 201 10.17 -3.90 0.47
CA ASP A 201 9.42 -4.72 -0.47
C ASP A 201 9.60 -6.20 -0.14
N GLY A 202 8.55 -6.79 0.44
CA GLY A 202 8.49 -8.21 0.78
C GLY A 202 7.73 -9.07 -0.23
N VAL A 203 7.20 -8.47 -1.30
CA VAL A 203 6.39 -9.15 -2.33
C VAL A 203 7.25 -9.65 -3.48
N ILE A 204 8.32 -8.92 -3.83
CA ILE A 204 9.26 -9.35 -4.89
C ILE A 204 10.31 -10.30 -4.34
N VAL A 205 10.45 -11.45 -4.97
CA VAL A 205 11.61 -12.36 -4.80
C VAL A 205 12.55 -12.12 -5.98
N SER A 206 13.79 -11.71 -5.68
CA SER A 206 14.89 -11.87 -6.60
C SER A 206 15.52 -13.23 -6.32
N ASP A 207 15.55 -14.13 -7.30
CA ASP A 207 16.13 -15.49 -7.18
C ASP A 207 17.67 -15.49 -6.89
N MET A 208 18.27 -14.31 -6.63
CA MET A 208 19.73 -14.17 -6.36
C MET A 208 20.15 -14.55 -4.92
N GLN A 209 19.28 -15.05 -4.05
CA GLN A 209 19.63 -15.39 -2.66
C GLN A 209 19.66 -16.90 -2.37
N SER A 210 19.59 -17.74 -3.39
CA SER A 210 19.65 -19.22 -3.25
C SER A 210 20.93 -19.85 -3.81
N ALA A 211 22.00 -19.08 -3.94
CA ALA A 211 23.32 -19.61 -4.32
C ALA A 211 24.31 -19.51 -3.15
#